data_78c62c8052742970d6c1123148f4f434
#
_entry.id   78c62c8052742970d6c1123148f4f434
#
_cell.length_a   1.000
_cell.length_b   1.000
_cell.length_c   1.000
_cell.angle_alpha   90.00
_cell.angle_beta   90.00
_cell.angle_gamma   90.00
#
_symmetry.space_group_name_H-M   'P 1'
#
loop_
_entity.id
_entity.type
_entity.pdbx_description
1 polymer ?
#
loop_
_entity_poly.entity_id
_entity_poly.type
_entity_poly.pdbx_seq_one_letter_code
_entity_poly.pdbx_strand_id
1 'polypeptide(L)'
;TENFSSGKLNRSQKIGIYKPANYSDKQSYPLLVVLDAETLLEPVITMAKYYEQYQEMPKCIIVGVFGTKLEDVAIIDEVARPMNESARFFEFISTELVPYMQGKYPIAEMKGIIGAEAAGFLINYYMLSEKPVFNMYVSLNPVTIPRMGEQFAEALALGFKKRMFYYMAVADVENKLNYDTAIRFQQAMRSTPAHESVQYYFSDMKGEAVNRAKLEGIAEAFDKCFDVYKPIGGKEFKTKMETLNSGIFEYLENKYNTIE
;
A
#
# COMPACT_ATOMS: atom_id res chain seq x y z
N THR A 1 6.83 -3.71 -20.74
CA THR A 1 6.12 -2.41 -20.68
C THR A 1 5.17 -2.27 -21.86
N GLU A 2 4.07 -1.57 -21.67
CA GLU A 2 3.07 -1.27 -22.68
C GLU A 2 2.54 0.17 -22.50
N ASN A 3 1.90 0.70 -23.53
CA ASN A 3 1.26 2.02 -23.48
C ASN A 3 -0.24 1.81 -23.29
N PHE A 4 -0.76 2.34 -22.19
CA PHE A 4 -2.18 2.34 -21.84
C PHE A 4 -2.83 3.64 -22.30
N SER A 5 -3.87 3.57 -23.14
CA SER A 5 -4.62 4.77 -23.57
C SER A 5 -5.66 5.12 -22.49
N SER A 6 -5.42 6.19 -21.75
CA SER A 6 -6.30 6.64 -20.68
C SER A 6 -7.26 7.73 -21.15
N GLY A 7 -8.55 7.49 -21.00
CA GLY A 7 -9.59 8.51 -21.22
C GLY A 7 -9.59 9.57 -20.12
N LYS A 8 -9.32 9.17 -18.87
CA LYS A 8 -9.26 10.09 -17.72
C LYS A 8 -8.11 11.08 -17.83
N LEU A 9 -6.93 10.58 -18.24
CA LEU A 9 -5.74 11.42 -18.41
C LEU A 9 -5.71 12.15 -19.76
N ASN A 10 -6.54 11.73 -20.70
CA ASN A 10 -6.51 12.21 -22.09
C ASN A 10 -5.09 12.11 -22.71
N ARG A 11 -4.37 11.05 -22.35
CA ARG A 11 -3.01 10.76 -22.84
C ARG A 11 -2.73 9.27 -22.80
N SER A 12 -1.68 8.87 -23.52
CA SER A 12 -1.09 7.54 -23.40
C SER A 12 -0.21 7.48 -22.14
N GLN A 13 -0.45 6.51 -21.28
CA GLN A 13 0.27 6.28 -20.04
C GLN A 13 1.11 5.02 -20.16
N LYS A 14 2.42 5.15 -20.00
CA LYS A 14 3.33 3.98 -19.98
C LYS A 14 3.14 3.21 -18.67
N ILE A 15 2.93 1.89 -18.78
CA ILE A 15 2.85 0.98 -17.64
C ILE A 15 3.81 -0.20 -17.84
N GLY A 16 4.31 -0.76 -16.72
CA GLY A 16 5.13 -1.96 -16.72
C GLY A 16 4.44 -3.05 -15.92
N ILE A 17 4.21 -4.21 -16.51
CA ILE A 17 3.53 -5.32 -15.85
C ILE A 17 4.54 -6.44 -15.59
N TYR A 18 4.67 -6.84 -14.32
CA TYR A 18 5.39 -8.01 -13.87
C TYR A 18 4.39 -9.13 -13.55
N LYS A 19 4.68 -10.33 -14.02
CA LYS A 19 4.01 -11.57 -13.64
C LYS A 19 4.99 -12.47 -12.88
N PRO A 20 4.55 -13.14 -11.81
CA PRO A 20 5.43 -14.02 -11.04
C PRO A 20 5.89 -15.22 -11.87
N ALA A 21 6.98 -15.86 -11.44
CA ALA A 21 7.43 -17.11 -12.03
C ALA A 21 6.33 -18.19 -11.92
N ASN A 22 6.20 -18.98 -12.99
CA ASN A 22 5.15 -20.01 -13.08
C ASN A 22 3.72 -19.44 -12.97
N TYR A 23 3.49 -18.25 -13.51
CA TYR A 23 2.15 -17.68 -13.64
C TYR A 23 1.18 -18.64 -14.31
N SER A 24 -0.05 -18.70 -13.81
CA SER A 24 -1.12 -19.52 -14.36
C SER A 24 -2.45 -18.77 -14.29
N ASP A 25 -3.24 -18.79 -15.36
CA ASP A 25 -4.59 -18.21 -15.38
C ASP A 25 -5.59 -18.95 -14.47
N LYS A 26 -5.18 -20.08 -13.89
CA LYS A 26 -6.00 -20.90 -12.97
C LYS A 26 -5.79 -20.51 -11.50
N GLN A 27 -4.92 -19.55 -11.20
CA GLN A 27 -4.62 -19.09 -9.85
C GLN A 27 -4.91 -17.60 -9.76
N SER A 28 -5.44 -17.14 -8.64
CA SER A 28 -5.61 -15.72 -8.36
C SER A 28 -4.37 -15.13 -7.70
N TYR A 29 -4.08 -13.88 -8.01
CA TYR A 29 -2.88 -13.16 -7.54
C TYR A 29 -3.25 -11.81 -6.94
N PRO A 30 -2.73 -11.43 -5.77
CA PRO A 30 -2.77 -10.04 -5.33
C PRO A 30 -2.21 -9.11 -6.41
N LEU A 31 -2.79 -7.92 -6.52
CA LEU A 31 -2.30 -6.86 -7.40
C LEU A 31 -1.55 -5.81 -6.58
N LEU A 32 -0.33 -5.48 -6.96
CA LEU A 32 0.40 -4.34 -6.42
C LEU A 32 0.53 -3.27 -7.50
N VAL A 33 -0.01 -2.09 -7.27
CA VAL A 33 0.16 -0.90 -8.11
C VAL A 33 1.30 -0.06 -7.55
N VAL A 34 2.30 0.23 -8.36
CA VAL A 34 3.50 0.98 -7.97
C VAL A 34 3.51 2.30 -8.72
N LEU A 35 3.37 3.40 -8.02
CA LEU A 35 3.57 4.74 -8.54
C LEU A 35 5.07 5.06 -8.55
N ASP A 36 5.51 6.02 -9.39
CA ASP A 36 6.92 6.34 -9.59
C ASP A 36 7.75 5.11 -10.02
N ALA A 37 7.24 4.40 -11.04
CA ALA A 37 7.80 3.13 -11.48
C ALA A 37 9.27 3.20 -11.92
N GLU A 38 9.78 4.37 -12.32
CA GLU A 38 11.18 4.61 -12.65
C GLU A 38 12.12 4.27 -11.49
N THR A 39 11.68 4.51 -10.27
CA THR A 39 12.51 4.34 -9.07
C THR A 39 12.08 3.18 -8.21
N LEU A 40 10.77 2.88 -8.15
CA LEU A 40 10.23 1.92 -7.19
C LEU A 40 9.92 0.54 -7.79
N LEU A 41 9.67 0.42 -9.10
CA LEU A 41 9.17 -0.84 -9.67
C LEU A 41 10.17 -1.99 -9.49
N GLU A 42 11.44 -1.79 -9.83
CA GLU A 42 12.46 -2.83 -9.69
C GLU A 42 12.74 -3.22 -8.23
N PRO A 43 12.90 -2.28 -7.28
CA PRO A 43 12.96 -2.60 -5.86
C PRO A 43 11.76 -3.42 -5.37
N VAL A 44 10.54 -3.03 -5.74
CA VAL A 44 9.31 -3.74 -5.35
C VAL A 44 9.29 -5.16 -5.92
N ILE A 45 9.62 -5.34 -7.21
CA ILE A 45 9.70 -6.67 -7.84
C ILE A 45 10.78 -7.53 -7.17
N THR A 46 11.93 -6.95 -6.87
CA THR A 46 13.05 -7.67 -6.25
C THR A 46 12.68 -8.15 -4.85
N MET A 47 12.07 -7.28 -4.04
CA MET A 47 11.58 -7.66 -2.70
C MET A 47 10.47 -8.70 -2.77
N ALA A 48 9.50 -8.54 -3.69
CA ALA A 48 8.44 -9.52 -3.89
C ALA A 48 8.99 -10.91 -4.22
N LYS A 49 9.96 -11.00 -5.14
CA LYS A 49 10.62 -12.27 -5.46
C LYS A 49 11.34 -12.88 -4.25
N TYR A 50 11.99 -12.05 -3.45
CA TYR A 50 12.70 -12.50 -2.26
C TYR A 50 11.72 -13.10 -1.24
N TYR A 51 10.67 -12.36 -0.85
CA TYR A 51 9.68 -12.84 0.10
C TYR A 51 8.88 -14.04 -0.42
N GLU A 52 8.57 -14.09 -1.74
CA GLU A 52 7.94 -15.25 -2.39
C GLU A 52 8.83 -16.50 -2.25
N GLN A 53 10.14 -16.38 -2.47
CA GLN A 53 11.07 -17.50 -2.37
C GLN A 53 11.07 -18.16 -0.98
N TYR A 54 10.87 -17.35 0.07
CA TYR A 54 10.82 -17.83 1.45
C TYR A 54 9.39 -18.11 1.95
N GLN A 55 8.40 -18.06 1.07
CA GLN A 55 6.98 -18.27 1.39
C GLN A 55 6.47 -17.28 2.45
N GLU A 56 6.99 -16.07 2.47
CA GLU A 56 6.60 -15.00 3.39
C GLU A 56 5.61 -14.01 2.77
N MET A 57 5.37 -14.12 1.45
CA MET A 57 4.28 -13.43 0.76
C MET A 57 3.76 -14.28 -0.42
N PRO A 58 2.51 -14.07 -0.86
CA PRO A 58 1.99 -14.74 -2.05
C PRO A 58 2.65 -14.21 -3.32
N LYS A 59 2.62 -15.01 -4.38
CA LYS A 59 2.93 -14.54 -5.73
C LYS A 59 2.01 -13.39 -6.11
N CYS A 60 2.58 -12.28 -6.57
CA CYS A 60 1.81 -11.08 -6.92
C CYS A 60 1.97 -10.72 -8.39
N ILE A 61 0.93 -10.14 -8.97
CA ILE A 61 1.04 -9.36 -10.20
C ILE A 61 1.33 -7.92 -9.80
N ILE A 62 2.36 -7.32 -10.43
CA ILE A 62 2.77 -5.96 -10.08
C ILE A 62 2.65 -5.09 -11.33
N VAL A 63 2.00 -3.93 -11.23
CA VAL A 63 1.93 -2.94 -12.29
C VAL A 63 2.55 -1.63 -11.84
N GLY A 64 3.57 -1.18 -12.56
CA GLY A 64 4.20 0.11 -12.35
C GLY A 64 3.67 1.17 -13.32
N VAL A 65 3.43 2.38 -12.84
CA VAL A 65 3.01 3.54 -13.62
C VAL A 65 4.22 4.45 -13.80
N PHE A 66 4.67 4.59 -15.06
CA PHE A 66 5.84 5.38 -15.44
C PHE A 66 5.44 6.81 -15.83
N GLY A 67 6.37 7.75 -15.69
CA GLY A 67 6.16 9.14 -16.11
C GLY A 67 5.09 9.85 -15.30
N THR A 68 4.93 9.49 -14.02
CA THR A 68 4.11 10.21 -13.07
C THR A 68 4.69 11.60 -12.88
N LYS A 69 3.92 12.62 -13.19
CA LYS A 69 4.34 14.01 -13.06
C LYS A 69 3.94 14.56 -11.70
N LEU A 70 4.61 15.61 -11.25
CA LEU A 70 4.26 16.25 -9.98
C LEU A 70 2.80 16.74 -9.97
N GLU A 71 2.33 17.33 -11.07
CA GLU A 71 0.92 17.72 -11.21
C GLU A 71 -0.08 16.58 -11.13
N ASP A 72 0.32 15.34 -11.48
CA ASP A 72 -0.53 14.16 -11.35
C ASP A 72 -0.80 13.77 -9.88
N VAL A 73 0.05 14.18 -8.95
CA VAL A 73 0.03 13.68 -7.57
C VAL A 73 0.00 14.77 -6.49
N ALA A 74 0.28 16.03 -6.81
CA ALA A 74 0.48 17.08 -5.83
C ALA A 74 -0.55 18.21 -5.85
N ILE A 75 -1.52 18.21 -6.78
CA ILE A 75 -2.54 19.27 -6.84
C ILE A 75 -3.72 18.89 -5.94
N ILE A 76 -3.94 19.67 -4.89
CA ILE A 76 -4.98 19.45 -3.89
C ILE A 76 -5.76 20.74 -3.64
N ASP A 77 -7.00 20.62 -3.16
CA ASP A 77 -7.83 21.73 -2.70
C ASP A 77 -7.50 22.15 -1.26
N GLU A 78 -8.23 23.13 -0.74
CA GLU A 78 -8.05 23.68 0.63
C GLU A 78 -8.32 22.66 1.75
N VAL A 79 -9.06 21.60 1.44
CA VAL A 79 -9.35 20.47 2.35
C VAL A 79 -8.51 19.24 2.00
N ALA A 80 -7.47 19.46 1.20
CA ALA A 80 -6.46 18.48 0.85
C ALA A 80 -6.95 17.31 -0.05
N ARG A 81 -8.04 17.46 -0.79
CA ARG A 81 -8.50 16.46 -1.77
C ARG A 81 -7.82 16.67 -3.13
N PRO A 82 -7.52 15.59 -3.87
CA PRO A 82 -7.01 15.70 -5.23
C PRO A 82 -7.94 16.52 -6.12
N MET A 83 -7.38 17.45 -6.89
CA MET A 83 -8.13 18.24 -7.87
C MET A 83 -7.39 18.33 -9.21
N ASN A 84 -8.09 18.76 -10.25
CA ASN A 84 -7.54 18.93 -11.60
C ASN A 84 -6.82 17.66 -12.10
N GLU A 85 -5.53 17.75 -12.41
CA GLU A 85 -4.69 16.67 -12.90
C GLU A 85 -4.62 15.53 -11.87
N SER A 86 -4.44 15.84 -10.59
CA SER A 86 -4.36 14.84 -9.53
C SER A 86 -5.69 14.10 -9.33
N ALA A 87 -6.84 14.76 -9.50
CA ALA A 87 -8.14 14.10 -9.49
C ALA A 87 -8.29 13.15 -10.69
N ARG A 88 -7.87 13.57 -11.90
CA ARG A 88 -7.87 12.71 -13.08
C ARG A 88 -6.95 11.50 -12.94
N PHE A 89 -5.76 11.71 -12.34
CA PHE A 89 -4.82 10.62 -12.08
C PHE A 89 -5.36 9.64 -11.03
N PHE A 90 -5.99 10.15 -9.98
CA PHE A 90 -6.69 9.35 -8.99
C PHE A 90 -7.78 8.47 -9.65
N GLU A 91 -8.63 9.06 -10.52
CA GLU A 91 -9.65 8.33 -11.25
C GLU A 91 -9.06 7.33 -12.24
N PHE A 92 -7.99 7.69 -12.96
CA PHE A 92 -7.29 6.77 -13.88
C PHE A 92 -6.89 5.48 -13.18
N ILE A 93 -6.22 5.57 -12.03
CA ILE A 93 -5.80 4.38 -11.28
C ILE A 93 -7.01 3.54 -10.86
N SER A 94 -8.02 4.17 -10.26
CA SER A 94 -9.15 3.46 -9.64
C SER A 94 -10.18 2.95 -10.65
N THR A 95 -10.44 3.68 -11.74
CA THR A 95 -11.54 3.38 -12.66
C THR A 95 -11.11 2.85 -14.03
N GLU A 96 -9.83 2.97 -14.38
CA GLU A 96 -9.31 2.46 -15.65
C GLU A 96 -8.23 1.40 -15.42
N LEU A 97 -7.12 1.72 -14.73
CA LEU A 97 -5.99 0.81 -14.59
C LEU A 97 -6.33 -0.46 -13.79
N VAL A 98 -6.93 -0.31 -12.61
CA VAL A 98 -7.29 -1.48 -11.78
C VAL A 98 -8.32 -2.36 -12.49
N PRO A 99 -9.43 -1.84 -13.06
CA PRO A 99 -10.35 -2.64 -13.87
C PRO A 99 -9.70 -3.31 -15.09
N TYR A 100 -8.78 -2.63 -15.77
CA TYR A 100 -8.02 -3.23 -16.87
C TYR A 100 -7.20 -4.44 -16.42
N MET A 101 -6.48 -4.31 -15.29
CA MET A 101 -5.70 -5.42 -14.72
C MET A 101 -6.61 -6.59 -14.31
N GLN A 102 -7.77 -6.31 -13.72
CA GLN A 102 -8.76 -7.33 -13.35
C GLN A 102 -9.40 -8.03 -14.56
N GLY A 103 -9.59 -7.31 -15.66
CA GLY A 103 -10.08 -7.90 -16.92
C GLY A 103 -9.05 -8.73 -17.67
N LYS A 104 -7.75 -8.45 -17.45
CA LYS A 104 -6.64 -9.10 -18.16
C LYS A 104 -6.01 -10.26 -17.40
N TYR A 105 -6.10 -10.26 -16.08
CA TYR A 105 -5.45 -11.22 -15.19
C TYR A 105 -6.39 -11.68 -14.07
N PRO A 106 -6.21 -12.90 -13.53
CA PRO A 106 -6.98 -13.39 -12.38
C PRO A 106 -6.49 -12.69 -11.09
N ILE A 107 -6.96 -11.48 -10.86
CA ILE A 107 -6.62 -10.68 -9.68
C ILE A 107 -7.45 -11.12 -8.48
N ALA A 108 -6.78 -11.43 -7.37
CA ALA A 108 -7.38 -11.71 -6.08
C ALA A 108 -8.05 -10.47 -5.47
N GLU A 109 -8.74 -10.65 -4.37
CA GLU A 109 -9.37 -9.55 -3.65
C GLU A 109 -8.34 -8.55 -3.09
N MET A 110 -7.19 -9.05 -2.65
CA MET A 110 -6.10 -8.22 -2.13
C MET A 110 -5.47 -7.37 -3.21
N LYS A 111 -5.53 -6.05 -3.03
CA LYS A 111 -4.91 -5.05 -3.90
C LYS A 111 -4.14 -4.05 -3.06
N GLY A 112 -2.88 -3.85 -3.39
CA GLY A 112 -2.01 -2.87 -2.76
C GLY A 112 -1.64 -1.73 -3.68
N ILE A 113 -1.36 -0.56 -3.09
CA ILE A 113 -0.80 0.58 -3.79
C ILE A 113 0.42 1.10 -3.02
N ILE A 114 1.51 1.37 -3.75
CA ILE A 114 2.80 1.80 -3.23
C ILE A 114 3.17 3.12 -3.89
N GLY A 115 3.50 4.12 -3.11
CA GLY A 115 3.96 5.41 -3.60
C GLY A 115 4.95 6.07 -2.65
N ALA A 116 5.78 6.97 -3.21
CA ALA A 116 6.75 7.73 -2.43
C ALA A 116 6.48 9.24 -2.56
N GLU A 117 6.91 10.01 -1.58
CA GLU A 117 6.84 11.48 -1.55
C GLU A 117 5.44 12.00 -1.90
N ALA A 118 5.26 12.76 -2.98
CA ALA A 118 3.95 13.28 -3.40
C ALA A 118 2.98 12.16 -3.80
N ALA A 119 3.46 11.10 -4.46
CA ALA A 119 2.64 9.92 -4.76
C ALA A 119 2.29 9.15 -3.48
N GLY A 120 3.21 9.07 -2.51
CA GLY A 120 2.96 8.52 -1.17
C GLY A 120 1.87 9.28 -0.41
N PHE A 121 1.74 10.59 -0.66
CA PHE A 121 0.64 11.39 -0.15
C PHE A 121 -0.68 11.09 -0.88
N LEU A 122 -0.67 11.05 -2.20
CA LEU A 122 -1.86 10.80 -3.02
C LEU A 122 -2.54 9.47 -2.68
N ILE A 123 -1.78 8.41 -2.41
CA ILE A 123 -2.36 7.09 -2.12
C ILE A 123 -3.30 7.10 -0.91
N ASN A 124 -3.13 8.04 0.01
CA ASN A 124 -3.96 8.17 1.20
C ASN A 124 -5.44 8.42 0.86
N TYR A 125 -5.72 9.12 -0.25
CA TYR A 125 -7.10 9.43 -0.65
C TYR A 125 -7.88 8.22 -1.12
N TYR A 126 -7.21 7.17 -1.63
CA TYR A 126 -7.91 5.93 -1.96
C TYR A 126 -8.46 5.25 -0.70
N MET A 127 -7.75 5.37 0.43
CA MET A 127 -8.22 4.84 1.71
C MET A 127 -9.37 5.67 2.30
N LEU A 128 -9.33 7.00 2.11
CA LEU A 128 -10.37 7.92 2.58
C LEU A 128 -11.61 7.96 1.67
N SER A 129 -11.59 7.26 0.54
CA SER A 129 -12.75 7.18 -0.35
C SER A 129 -13.89 6.33 0.25
N GLU A 130 -15.13 6.62 -0.10
CA GLU A 130 -16.31 5.85 0.36
C GLU A 130 -16.23 4.36 0.02
N LYS A 131 -15.54 4.01 -1.07
CA LYS A 131 -15.34 2.63 -1.53
C LYS A 131 -13.86 2.44 -1.86
N PRO A 132 -13.01 2.14 -0.87
CA PRO A 132 -11.60 1.92 -1.11
C PRO A 132 -11.36 0.80 -2.12
N VAL A 133 -10.58 1.10 -3.16
CA VAL A 133 -10.22 0.14 -4.23
C VAL A 133 -9.12 -0.81 -3.75
N PHE A 134 -8.26 -0.31 -2.87
CA PHE A 134 -7.14 -1.04 -2.30
C PHE A 134 -7.42 -1.42 -0.85
N ASN A 135 -6.73 -2.43 -0.36
CA ASN A 135 -6.71 -2.81 1.05
C ASN A 135 -5.30 -2.90 1.65
N MET A 136 -4.26 -2.54 0.87
CA MET A 136 -2.90 -2.36 1.33
C MET A 136 -2.34 -1.04 0.79
N TYR A 137 -1.79 -0.21 1.65
CA TYR A 137 -1.24 1.11 1.35
C TYR A 137 0.18 1.21 1.89
N VAL A 138 1.14 1.48 1.01
CA VAL A 138 2.55 1.66 1.38
C VAL A 138 2.99 3.06 1.00
N SER A 139 3.14 3.91 2.01
CA SER A 139 3.45 5.33 1.90
C SER A 139 4.89 5.58 2.33
N LEU A 140 5.77 5.83 1.35
CA LEU A 140 7.20 5.94 1.56
C LEU A 140 7.63 7.40 1.55
N ASN A 141 8.06 7.89 2.71
CA ASN A 141 8.46 9.28 2.92
C ASN A 141 7.47 10.31 2.34
N PRO A 142 6.16 10.19 2.61
CA PRO A 142 5.14 11.02 1.98
C PRO A 142 5.30 12.49 2.33
N VAL A 143 4.95 13.36 1.40
CA VAL A 143 4.74 14.79 1.69
C VAL A 143 3.38 14.90 2.39
N THR A 144 3.39 15.04 3.71
CA THR A 144 2.16 15.10 4.52
C THR A 144 1.74 16.53 4.83
N ILE A 145 0.44 16.72 5.08
CA ILE A 145 -0.11 17.96 5.60
C ILE A 145 -0.69 17.73 7.00
N PRO A 146 -0.62 18.71 7.92
CA PRO A 146 -0.98 18.50 9.32
C PRO A 146 -2.40 17.98 9.54
N ARG A 147 -3.37 18.50 8.81
CA ARG A 147 -4.80 18.17 8.96
C ARG A 147 -5.16 16.75 8.50
N MET A 148 -4.34 16.16 7.63
CA MET A 148 -4.61 14.82 7.11
C MET A 148 -4.52 13.75 8.21
N GLY A 149 -3.63 13.91 9.19
CA GLY A 149 -3.47 12.97 10.28
C GLY A 149 -4.74 12.80 11.11
N GLU A 150 -5.45 13.89 11.38
CA GLU A 150 -6.74 13.88 12.12
C GLU A 150 -7.83 13.19 11.30
N GLN A 151 -7.99 13.56 10.02
CA GLN A 151 -8.96 12.94 9.11
C GLN A 151 -8.72 11.43 8.96
N PHE A 152 -7.44 11.05 8.87
CA PHE A 152 -7.05 9.66 8.78
C PHE A 152 -7.37 8.89 10.06
N ALA A 153 -7.03 9.45 11.22
CA ALA A 153 -7.31 8.85 12.51
C ALA A 153 -8.82 8.60 12.71
N GLU A 154 -9.66 9.58 12.33
CA GLU A 154 -11.12 9.44 12.35
C GLU A 154 -11.60 8.32 11.43
N ALA A 155 -11.12 8.26 10.18
CA ALA A 155 -11.48 7.21 9.23
C ALA A 155 -11.06 5.82 9.69
N LEU A 156 -9.86 5.68 10.27
CA LEU A 156 -9.38 4.41 10.79
C LEU A 156 -10.12 3.96 12.05
N ALA A 157 -10.60 4.88 12.87
CA ALA A 157 -11.42 4.57 14.04
C ALA A 157 -12.83 4.05 13.68
N LEU A 158 -13.40 4.54 12.57
CA LEU A 158 -14.67 4.04 12.04
C LEU A 158 -14.56 2.62 11.47
N GLY A 159 -13.36 2.23 11.01
CA GLY A 159 -13.08 0.93 10.42
C GLY A 159 -13.62 0.74 9.01
N PHE A 160 -13.35 -0.44 8.47
CA PHE A 160 -13.70 -0.81 7.10
C PHE A 160 -14.37 -2.18 7.08
N LYS A 161 -15.15 -2.45 6.03
CA LYS A 161 -15.76 -3.77 5.81
C LYS A 161 -14.74 -4.88 5.56
N LYS A 162 -13.55 -4.51 5.05
CA LYS A 162 -12.44 -5.41 4.77
C LYS A 162 -11.26 -5.05 5.65
N ARG A 163 -10.36 -6.01 5.89
CA ARG A 163 -9.09 -5.73 6.56
C ARG A 163 -8.24 -4.81 5.70
N MET A 164 -7.73 -3.75 6.33
CA MET A 164 -6.90 -2.73 5.71
C MET A 164 -5.52 -2.74 6.33
N PHE A 165 -4.50 -2.63 5.49
CA PHE A 165 -3.11 -2.52 5.90
C PHE A 165 -2.58 -1.15 5.47
N TYR A 166 -2.04 -0.40 6.40
CA TYR A 166 -1.39 0.86 6.12
C TYR A 166 -0.01 0.90 6.73
N TYR A 167 0.99 1.11 5.89
CA TYR A 167 2.38 1.26 6.29
C TYR A 167 2.91 2.61 5.86
N MET A 168 3.60 3.32 6.75
CA MET A 168 4.30 4.57 6.47
C MET A 168 5.74 4.50 7.00
N ALA A 169 6.72 4.85 6.16
CA ALA A 169 8.09 5.08 6.55
C ALA A 169 8.49 6.53 6.32
N VAL A 170 9.24 7.16 7.23
CA VAL A 170 9.70 8.54 7.09
C VAL A 170 11.15 8.70 7.52
N ALA A 171 11.90 9.56 6.82
CA ALA A 171 13.29 9.93 7.08
C ALA A 171 13.45 11.46 7.10
N ASP A 172 14.52 11.98 7.73
CA ASP A 172 14.67 13.44 7.99
C ASP A 172 15.90 14.08 7.35
N VAL A 173 16.85 13.32 6.81
CA VAL A 173 18.14 13.87 6.37
C VAL A 173 17.99 14.92 5.26
N GLU A 174 17.16 14.67 4.23
CA GLU A 174 16.99 15.61 3.12
C GLU A 174 15.85 16.61 3.33
N ASN A 175 14.84 16.30 4.16
CA ASN A 175 13.66 17.15 4.34
C ASN A 175 13.09 17.05 5.76
N LYS A 176 13.70 17.82 6.66
CA LYS A 176 13.26 17.86 8.07
C LYS A 176 11.82 18.35 8.23
N LEU A 177 11.37 19.31 7.42
CA LEU A 177 10.00 19.83 7.52
C LEU A 177 8.96 18.75 7.21
N ASN A 178 9.20 17.97 6.16
CA ASN A 178 8.34 16.85 5.80
C ASN A 178 8.31 15.78 6.90
N TYR A 179 9.48 15.46 7.45
CA TYR A 179 9.60 14.55 8.58
C TYR A 179 8.80 15.04 9.80
N ASP A 180 8.99 16.29 10.22
CA ASP A 180 8.28 16.87 11.36
C ASP A 180 6.74 16.84 11.15
N THR A 181 6.28 17.03 9.91
CA THR A 181 4.84 16.94 9.57
C THR A 181 4.34 15.49 9.63
N ALA A 182 5.13 14.53 9.15
CA ALA A 182 4.80 13.11 9.24
C ALA A 182 4.78 12.60 10.68
N ILE A 183 5.65 13.12 11.55
CA ILE A 183 5.60 12.82 12.99
C ILE A 183 4.31 13.34 13.62
N ARG A 184 3.83 14.55 13.24
CA ARG A 184 2.52 15.05 13.72
C ARG A 184 1.37 14.20 13.22
N PHE A 185 1.41 13.75 11.96
CA PHE A 185 0.46 12.79 11.42
C PHE A 185 0.43 11.52 12.30
N GLN A 186 1.60 10.96 12.61
CA GLN A 186 1.72 9.79 13.48
C GLN A 186 1.18 10.02 14.89
N GLN A 187 1.39 11.21 15.46
CA GLN A 187 0.85 11.57 16.77
C GLN A 187 -0.68 11.58 16.76
N ALA A 188 -1.31 12.15 15.73
CA ALA A 188 -2.76 12.10 15.56
C ALA A 188 -3.26 10.66 15.45
N MET A 189 -2.57 9.81 14.69
CA MET A 189 -2.91 8.39 14.55
C MET A 189 -2.83 7.62 15.88
N ARG A 190 -1.85 7.93 16.73
CA ARG A 190 -1.72 7.28 18.05
C ARG A 190 -2.73 7.75 19.08
N SER A 191 -3.26 8.96 18.94
CA SER A 191 -4.25 9.52 19.86
C SER A 191 -5.64 8.90 19.71
N THR A 192 -5.91 8.26 18.57
CA THR A 192 -7.21 7.64 18.27
C THR A 192 -6.97 6.16 17.94
N PRO A 193 -7.46 5.22 18.76
CA PRO A 193 -7.31 3.80 18.47
C PRO A 193 -7.96 3.43 17.14
N ALA A 194 -7.21 2.76 16.28
CA ALA A 194 -7.75 2.24 15.04
C ALA A 194 -8.72 1.08 15.31
N HIS A 195 -9.73 0.94 14.44
CA HIS A 195 -10.64 -0.20 14.46
C HIS A 195 -9.88 -1.51 14.18
N GLU A 196 -10.34 -2.62 14.70
CA GLU A 196 -9.70 -3.96 14.54
C GLU A 196 -9.51 -4.38 13.07
N SER A 197 -10.33 -3.86 12.15
CA SER A 197 -10.16 -4.08 10.71
C SER A 197 -8.93 -3.38 10.11
N VAL A 198 -8.21 -2.56 10.88
CA VAL A 198 -7.08 -1.76 10.39
C VAL A 198 -5.79 -2.18 11.06
N GLN A 199 -4.80 -2.54 10.26
CA GLN A 199 -3.42 -2.76 10.67
C GLN A 199 -2.59 -1.55 10.24
N TYR A 200 -2.20 -0.72 11.21
CA TYR A 200 -1.40 0.50 10.97
C TYR A 200 0.02 0.31 11.49
N TYR A 201 0.98 0.58 10.61
CA TYR A 201 2.42 0.47 10.90
C TYR A 201 3.12 1.78 10.54
N PHE A 202 4.06 2.19 11.38
CA PHE A 202 4.85 3.39 11.18
C PHE A 202 6.31 3.13 11.51
N SER A 203 7.20 3.42 10.55
CA SER A 203 8.65 3.34 10.70
C SER A 203 9.27 4.73 10.75
N ASP A 204 9.81 5.07 11.92
CA ASP A 204 10.59 6.29 12.14
C ASP A 204 12.06 6.00 11.83
N MET A 205 12.50 6.43 10.64
CA MET A 205 13.88 6.29 10.16
C MET A 205 14.65 7.60 10.33
N LYS A 206 14.56 8.20 11.51
CA LYS A 206 15.30 9.41 11.86
C LYS A 206 16.80 9.21 11.72
N GLY A 207 17.48 10.16 11.08
CA GLY A 207 18.89 10.10 10.79
C GLY A 207 19.25 9.37 9.50
N GLU A 208 18.25 8.83 8.80
CA GLU A 208 18.46 8.12 7.54
C GLU A 208 18.08 8.97 6.33
N ALA A 209 18.69 8.62 5.18
CA ALA A 209 18.36 9.23 3.89
C ALA A 209 17.01 8.77 3.35
N VAL A 210 16.31 9.63 2.62
CA VAL A 210 15.01 9.33 1.99
C VAL A 210 15.08 8.09 1.11
N ASN A 211 16.15 7.92 0.33
CA ASN A 211 16.29 6.74 -0.54
C ASN A 211 16.45 5.44 0.25
N ARG A 212 17.07 5.49 1.43
CA ARG A 212 17.15 4.35 2.33
C ARG A 212 15.78 4.03 2.92
N ALA A 213 15.04 5.04 3.38
CA ALA A 213 13.67 4.87 3.88
C ALA A 213 12.72 4.29 2.82
N LYS A 214 12.87 4.67 1.54
CA LYS A 214 12.13 4.06 0.45
C LYS A 214 12.44 2.55 0.32
N LEU A 215 13.71 2.18 0.28
CA LEU A 215 14.13 0.79 0.05
C LEU A 215 13.81 -0.12 1.25
N GLU A 216 14.22 0.27 2.44
CA GLU A 216 13.95 -0.50 3.67
C GLU A 216 12.45 -0.51 3.99
N GLY A 217 11.74 0.60 3.70
CA GLY A 217 10.30 0.69 3.88
C GLY A 217 9.50 -0.27 3.01
N ILE A 218 9.96 -0.60 1.79
CA ILE A 218 9.34 -1.65 0.97
C ILE A 218 9.47 -3.01 1.67
N ALA A 219 10.67 -3.34 2.16
CA ALA A 219 10.92 -4.60 2.85
C ALA A 219 10.08 -4.74 4.12
N GLU A 220 10.07 -3.70 4.98
CA GLU A 220 9.26 -3.70 6.20
C GLU A 220 7.76 -3.74 5.90
N ALA A 221 7.29 -3.02 4.88
CA ALA A 221 5.88 -3.06 4.48
C ALA A 221 5.45 -4.47 4.10
N PHE A 222 6.28 -5.20 3.33
CA PHE A 222 5.98 -6.58 2.97
C PHE A 222 6.01 -7.50 4.19
N ASP A 223 7.00 -7.35 5.06
CA ASP A 223 7.08 -8.10 6.30
C ASP A 223 5.81 -7.95 7.15
N LYS A 224 5.30 -6.72 7.30
CA LYS A 224 4.14 -6.40 8.13
C LYS A 224 2.80 -6.71 7.47
N CYS A 225 2.62 -6.29 6.20
CA CYS A 225 1.34 -6.42 5.52
C CYS A 225 1.04 -7.86 5.09
N PHE A 226 2.09 -8.66 4.82
CA PHE A 226 1.95 -10.09 4.49
C PHE A 226 2.21 -11.03 5.66
N ASP A 227 2.33 -10.51 6.89
CA ASP A 227 2.51 -11.36 8.08
C ASP A 227 1.38 -12.39 8.25
N VAL A 228 0.16 -12.03 7.85
CA VAL A 228 -1.00 -12.94 7.83
C VAL A 228 -0.82 -14.13 6.88
N TYR A 229 0.01 -13.99 5.86
CA TYR A 229 0.31 -15.07 4.89
C TYR A 229 1.39 -16.02 5.39
N LYS A 230 2.29 -15.55 6.26
CA LYS A 230 3.41 -16.36 6.74
C LYS A 230 2.94 -17.61 7.45
N PRO A 231 3.57 -18.75 7.20
CA PRO A 231 3.27 -19.99 7.94
C PRO A 231 3.41 -19.78 9.45
N ILE A 232 2.48 -20.32 10.21
CA ILE A 232 2.58 -20.28 11.68
C ILE A 232 3.73 -21.17 12.11
N GLY A 233 4.74 -20.58 12.77
CA GLY A 233 5.85 -21.32 13.36
C GLY A 233 5.39 -22.17 14.55
N GLY A 234 6.10 -23.29 14.81
CA GLY A 234 5.73 -24.18 15.91
C GLY A 234 5.66 -23.50 17.28
N LYS A 235 6.50 -22.49 17.54
CA LYS A 235 6.48 -21.70 18.78
C LYS A 235 5.20 -20.84 18.86
N GLU A 236 4.85 -20.16 17.78
CA GLU A 236 3.62 -19.34 17.70
C GLU A 236 2.39 -20.23 17.86
N PHE A 237 2.33 -21.35 17.13
CA PHE A 237 1.24 -22.33 17.23
C PHE A 237 1.05 -22.80 18.67
N LYS A 238 2.14 -23.19 19.36
CA LYS A 238 2.10 -23.63 20.75
C LYS A 238 1.58 -22.53 21.68
N THR A 239 2.08 -21.28 21.54
CA THR A 239 1.63 -20.15 22.34
C THR A 239 0.14 -19.86 22.10
N LYS A 240 -0.32 -19.90 20.86
CA LYS A 240 -1.73 -19.69 20.53
C LYS A 240 -2.63 -20.81 21.05
N MET A 241 -2.19 -22.06 20.97
CA MET A 241 -2.90 -23.20 21.59
C MET A 241 -3.06 -23.02 23.10
N GLU A 242 -2.03 -22.54 23.79
CA GLU A 242 -2.04 -22.32 25.26
C GLU A 242 -2.93 -21.14 25.65
N THR A 243 -3.03 -20.09 24.81
CA THR A 243 -3.73 -18.84 25.17
C THR A 243 -5.17 -18.76 24.66
N LEU A 244 -5.50 -19.42 23.57
CA LEU A 244 -6.80 -19.29 22.91
C LEU A 244 -7.79 -20.44 23.19
N ASN A 245 -7.40 -21.45 23.98
CA ASN A 245 -8.23 -22.63 24.26
C ASN A 245 -8.85 -23.23 22.99
N SER A 246 -10.14 -22.99 22.76
CA SER A 246 -10.86 -23.44 21.57
C SER A 246 -10.74 -22.50 20.35
N GLY A 247 -10.17 -21.30 20.53
CA GLY A 247 -10.12 -20.25 19.50
C GLY A 247 -8.99 -20.38 18.47
N ILE A 248 -8.17 -21.46 18.53
CA ILE A 248 -7.06 -21.64 17.58
C ILE A 248 -7.56 -21.78 16.14
N PHE A 249 -8.68 -22.45 15.92
CA PHE A 249 -9.24 -22.60 14.57
C PHE A 249 -9.76 -21.27 14.04
N GLU A 250 -10.43 -20.48 14.85
CA GLU A 250 -10.87 -19.13 14.50
C GLU A 250 -9.69 -18.21 14.20
N TYR A 251 -8.60 -18.29 14.98
CA TYR A 251 -7.36 -17.57 14.70
C TYR A 251 -6.76 -17.98 13.36
N LEU A 252 -6.68 -19.27 13.06
CA LEU A 252 -6.17 -19.79 11.80
C LEU A 252 -7.04 -19.34 10.61
N GLU A 253 -8.34 -19.47 10.76
CA GLU A 253 -9.32 -19.02 9.77
C GLU A 253 -9.19 -17.53 9.50
N ASN A 254 -9.16 -16.69 10.53
CA ASN A 254 -8.96 -15.25 10.40
C ASN A 254 -7.59 -14.88 9.79
N LYS A 255 -6.54 -15.63 10.07
CA LYS A 255 -5.21 -15.41 9.49
C LYS A 255 -5.19 -15.74 8.00
N TYR A 256 -5.78 -16.85 7.58
CA TYR A 256 -5.67 -17.34 6.20
C TYR A 256 -6.78 -16.84 5.27
N ASN A 257 -7.98 -16.54 5.76
CA ASN A 257 -9.07 -15.98 4.94
C ASN A 257 -8.85 -14.51 4.53
N THR A 258 -7.80 -13.86 5.00
CA THR A 258 -7.52 -12.45 4.66
C THR A 258 -6.96 -12.29 3.23
N ILE A 259 -6.53 -13.38 2.60
CA ILE A 259 -5.80 -13.36 1.32
C ILE A 259 -6.62 -13.96 0.17
N GLU A 260 -7.67 -14.72 0.47
CA GLU A 260 -8.61 -15.24 -0.52
C GLU A 260 -9.59 -14.14 -1.00
#